data_b1edfc13d17bd396819a64f227fb87c3
#
_entry.id   b1edfc13d17bd396819a64f227fb87c3
#
_cell.length_a   1.000
_cell.length_b   1.000
_cell.length_c   1.000
_cell.angle_alpha   90.00
_cell.angle_beta   90.00
_cell.angle_gamma   90.00
#
_symmetry.space_group_name_H-M   'P 1'
#
loop_
_entity.id
_entity.type
_entity.pdbx_description
1 polymer ?
#
loop_
_entity_poly.entity_id
_entity_poly.type
_entity_poly.pdbx_seq_one_letter_code
_entity_poly.pdbx_strand_id
1 'polypeptide(L)'
;MSGQETAVIEAVAQWQITHPQPYFKRVQVFVARETGGRRLSLVESDTAPPWTFSVRSGKSSPENERQLAENLNEAREQFRVSNEKPVELAQPPFGVFLEKGLQPIWSEPGIGWAPILEKHPGADYVVSFCRPGFNSAGTFAVMELTEASRDTEPCDWVFQLRRIDEGTWEVRTAKMITERSSTGRPSR
;
A
#
# COMPACT_ATOMS: atom_id res chain seq x y z
N MET A 1 -0.36 13.65 -9.90
CA MET A 1 -1.47 12.83 -9.38
C MET A 1 -2.80 13.47 -9.71
N SER A 2 -3.82 12.70 -10.04
CA SER A 2 -5.21 13.18 -10.21
C SER A 2 -5.88 13.38 -8.86
N GLY A 3 -6.98 14.17 -8.82
CA GLY A 3 -7.77 14.34 -7.59
C GLY A 3 -8.33 13.01 -7.05
N GLN A 4 -8.67 12.08 -7.95
CA GLN A 4 -9.16 10.75 -7.57
C GLN A 4 -8.07 9.89 -6.90
N GLU A 5 -6.84 9.94 -7.40
CA GLU A 5 -5.70 9.24 -6.76
C GLU A 5 -5.44 9.81 -5.37
N THR A 6 -5.48 11.13 -5.22
CA THR A 6 -5.31 11.79 -3.92
C THR A 6 -6.38 11.33 -2.93
N ALA A 7 -7.65 11.31 -3.32
CA ALA A 7 -8.76 10.88 -2.47
C ALA A 7 -8.63 9.42 -2.01
N VAL A 8 -8.12 8.51 -2.86
CA VAL A 8 -7.85 7.12 -2.46
C VAL A 8 -6.72 7.04 -1.45
N ILE A 9 -5.63 7.78 -1.66
CA ILE A 9 -4.50 7.82 -0.73
C ILE A 9 -4.94 8.37 0.63
N GLU A 10 -5.75 9.42 0.66
CA GLU A 10 -6.30 9.99 1.88
C GLU A 10 -7.21 9.00 2.62
N ALA A 11 -8.05 8.25 1.90
CA ALA A 11 -8.90 7.22 2.50
C ALA A 11 -8.07 6.09 3.15
N VAL A 12 -7.01 5.63 2.49
CA VAL A 12 -6.07 4.65 3.05
C VAL A 12 -5.32 5.22 4.26
N ALA A 13 -4.85 6.45 4.16
CA ALA A 13 -4.17 7.14 5.25
C ALA A 13 -5.07 7.28 6.49
N GLN A 14 -6.33 7.68 6.30
CA GLN A 14 -7.32 7.76 7.36
C GLN A 14 -7.62 6.40 7.98
N TRP A 15 -7.71 5.35 7.14
CA TRP A 15 -7.88 3.99 7.64
C TRP A 15 -6.71 3.55 8.52
N GLN A 16 -5.47 3.83 8.11
CA GLN A 16 -4.27 3.51 8.88
C GLN A 16 -4.22 4.22 10.24
N ILE A 17 -4.71 5.46 10.31
CA ILE A 17 -4.79 6.21 11.57
C ILE A 17 -5.83 5.62 12.51
N THR A 18 -6.98 5.20 11.97
CA THR A 18 -8.12 4.72 12.75
C THR A 18 -8.03 3.22 13.11
N HIS A 19 -7.19 2.47 12.40
CA HIS A 19 -6.94 1.05 12.64
C HIS A 19 -5.46 0.79 13.00
N PRO A 20 -4.97 1.38 14.09
CA PRO A 20 -3.56 1.24 14.45
C PRO A 20 -3.24 -0.23 14.73
N GLN A 21 -2.17 -0.71 14.12
CA GLN A 21 -1.68 -2.04 14.42
C GLN A 21 -1.20 -2.12 15.87
N PRO A 22 -1.47 -3.22 16.60
CA PRO A 22 -1.16 -3.32 18.02
C PRO A 22 0.34 -3.24 18.32
N TYR A 23 1.18 -3.42 17.32
CA TYR A 23 2.64 -3.44 17.46
C TYR A 23 3.31 -2.07 17.29
N PHE A 24 2.59 -1.05 16.81
CA PHE A 24 3.18 0.26 16.49
C PHE A 24 2.68 1.34 17.43
N LYS A 25 3.51 1.70 18.41
CA LYS A 25 3.37 2.98 19.09
C LYS A 25 3.91 4.06 18.14
N ARG A 26 3.05 4.60 17.32
CA ARG A 26 3.40 5.64 16.33
C ARG A 26 3.72 6.96 17.04
N VAL A 27 4.98 7.15 17.39
CA VAL A 27 5.42 8.41 18.02
C VAL A 27 5.71 9.44 16.94
N GLN A 28 6.38 9.05 15.86
CA GLN A 28 6.68 9.93 14.72
C GLN A 28 6.63 9.15 13.42
N VAL A 29 5.73 9.57 12.52
CA VAL A 29 5.52 8.94 11.21
C VAL A 29 6.10 9.81 10.12
N PHE A 30 6.97 9.23 9.32
CA PHE A 30 7.50 9.84 8.11
C PHE A 30 6.86 9.22 6.87
N VAL A 31 6.63 10.03 5.85
CA VAL A 31 6.07 9.60 4.57
C VAL A 31 7.13 9.79 3.50
N ALA A 32 7.37 8.75 2.70
CA ALA A 32 8.22 8.87 1.51
C ALA A 32 7.60 9.89 0.54
N ARG A 33 8.41 10.84 0.06
CA ARG A 33 7.94 11.93 -0.80
C ARG A 33 7.48 11.44 -2.17
N GLU A 34 8.09 10.36 -2.65
CA GLU A 34 7.73 9.74 -3.91
C GLU A 34 6.89 8.49 -3.67
N THR A 35 5.91 8.26 -4.53
CA THR A 35 5.19 6.99 -4.53
C THR A 35 6.18 5.85 -4.80
N GLY A 36 5.99 4.73 -4.13
CA GLY A 36 6.77 3.52 -4.41
C GLY A 36 6.64 3.18 -5.90
N GLY A 37 7.78 2.88 -6.56
CA GLY A 37 7.79 2.29 -7.88
C GLY A 37 7.14 0.90 -7.84
N ARG A 38 7.05 0.25 -9.00
CA ARG A 38 6.48 -1.09 -9.16
C ARG A 38 6.97 -2.04 -8.07
N ARG A 39 6.12 -2.38 -7.11
CA ARG A 39 6.37 -3.44 -6.15
C ARG A 39 5.64 -4.71 -6.57
N LEU A 40 6.32 -5.79 -6.38
CA LEU A 40 6.02 -7.09 -6.99
C LEU A 40 4.93 -7.87 -6.26
N SER A 41 4.56 -7.47 -5.06
CA SER A 41 3.61 -8.22 -4.24
C SER A 41 2.21 -8.35 -4.85
N LEU A 42 1.79 -7.35 -5.64
CA LEU A 42 0.52 -7.40 -6.36
C LEU A 42 0.62 -8.07 -7.74
N VAL A 43 1.83 -8.16 -8.32
CA VAL A 43 2.01 -8.52 -9.73
C VAL A 43 2.47 -9.98 -9.90
N GLU A 44 3.23 -10.52 -8.96
CA GLU A 44 3.92 -11.82 -9.15
C GLU A 44 3.13 -13.05 -8.69
N SER A 45 1.95 -12.90 -8.12
CA SER A 45 1.14 -14.05 -7.74
C SER A 45 0.26 -14.54 -8.90
N ASP A 46 0.89 -15.06 -9.95
CA ASP A 46 0.17 -15.73 -11.04
C ASP A 46 -0.38 -17.12 -10.65
N THR A 47 0.01 -17.67 -9.50
CA THR A 47 -0.26 -19.08 -9.18
C THR A 47 -1.42 -19.34 -8.21
N ALA A 48 -1.89 -18.38 -7.51
CA ALA A 48 -3.22 -18.38 -6.83
C ALA A 48 -3.46 -16.96 -6.38
N PRO A 49 -4.63 -16.42 -6.64
CA PRO A 49 -4.90 -15.09 -6.12
C PRO A 49 -4.94 -15.19 -4.59
N PRO A 50 -3.94 -14.64 -3.86
CA PRO A 50 -4.08 -14.45 -2.41
C PRO A 50 -5.24 -13.50 -2.11
N TRP A 51 -5.93 -13.10 -3.13
CA TRP A 51 -6.99 -12.10 -3.21
C TRP A 51 -8.38 -12.69 -3.36
N THR A 52 -8.57 -14.00 -3.33
CA THR A 52 -9.88 -14.57 -3.01
C THR A 52 -10.20 -14.19 -1.57
N PHE A 53 -10.44 -12.90 -1.39
CA PHE A 53 -11.16 -12.45 -0.24
C PHE A 53 -12.50 -13.13 -0.31
N SER A 54 -12.68 -14.18 0.49
CA SER A 54 -14.02 -14.64 0.77
C SER A 54 -14.76 -13.43 1.34
N VAL A 55 -15.56 -12.80 0.50
CA VAL A 55 -16.58 -11.88 0.95
C VAL A 55 -17.47 -12.74 1.85
N ARG A 56 -17.13 -12.82 3.12
CA ARG A 56 -17.97 -13.37 4.17
C ARG A 56 -19.11 -12.40 4.46
N SER A 57 -19.83 -12.02 3.44
CA SER A 57 -21.16 -11.46 3.57
C SER A 57 -22.10 -12.40 2.86
N GLY A 58 -23.04 -12.91 3.62
CA GLY A 58 -23.93 -13.96 3.21
C GLY A 58 -24.50 -13.79 1.80
N LYS A 59 -24.52 -14.88 1.05
CA LYS A 59 -25.18 -15.06 -0.26
C LYS A 59 -24.83 -14.00 -1.31
N SER A 60 -23.56 -13.87 -1.67
CA SER A 60 -23.21 -13.22 -2.93
C SER A 60 -23.72 -14.07 -4.09
N SER A 61 -24.39 -13.47 -5.06
CA SER A 61 -24.73 -14.20 -6.28
C SER A 61 -23.48 -14.47 -7.10
N PRO A 62 -23.40 -15.56 -7.90
CA PRO A 62 -22.27 -15.83 -8.77
C PRO A 62 -21.95 -14.67 -9.73
N GLU A 63 -22.95 -13.89 -10.10
CA GLU A 63 -22.81 -12.71 -10.95
C GLU A 63 -22.07 -11.59 -10.23
N ASN A 64 -22.38 -11.34 -8.97
CA ASN A 64 -21.67 -10.32 -8.17
C ASN A 64 -20.20 -10.72 -7.92
N GLU A 65 -19.92 -12.00 -7.75
CA GLU A 65 -18.56 -12.50 -7.59
C GLU A 65 -17.74 -12.33 -8.88
N ARG A 66 -18.35 -12.63 -10.04
CA ARG A 66 -17.72 -12.41 -11.33
C ARG A 66 -17.43 -10.94 -11.57
N GLN A 67 -18.40 -10.07 -11.32
CA GLN A 67 -18.22 -8.63 -11.49
C GLN A 67 -17.13 -8.07 -10.57
N LEU A 68 -17.05 -8.54 -9.33
CA LEU A 68 -15.99 -8.17 -8.42
C LEU A 68 -14.61 -8.62 -8.91
N ALA A 69 -14.51 -9.82 -9.45
CA ALA A 69 -13.26 -10.33 -10.02
C ALA A 69 -12.82 -9.52 -11.25
N GLU A 70 -13.75 -9.15 -12.12
CA GLU A 70 -13.48 -8.29 -13.29
C GLU A 70 -12.98 -6.91 -12.84
N ASN A 71 -13.66 -6.24 -11.92
CA ASN A 71 -13.25 -4.96 -11.35
C ASN A 71 -11.86 -5.02 -10.70
N LEU A 72 -11.56 -6.10 -9.99
CA LEU A 72 -10.25 -6.34 -9.40
C LEU A 72 -9.16 -6.48 -10.46
N ASN A 73 -9.41 -7.24 -11.50
CA ASN A 73 -8.43 -7.47 -12.58
C ASN A 73 -8.12 -6.17 -13.33
N GLU A 74 -9.14 -5.39 -13.68
CA GLU A 74 -8.95 -4.08 -14.31
C GLU A 74 -8.14 -3.12 -13.42
N ALA A 75 -8.51 -3.02 -12.14
CA ALA A 75 -7.82 -2.15 -11.20
C ALA A 75 -6.36 -2.58 -10.96
N ARG A 76 -6.08 -3.89 -10.92
CA ARG A 76 -4.71 -4.43 -10.81
C ARG A 76 -3.86 -4.12 -12.03
N GLU A 77 -4.41 -4.27 -13.22
CA GLU A 77 -3.68 -3.96 -14.45
C GLU A 77 -3.35 -2.47 -14.51
N GLN A 78 -4.32 -1.61 -14.16
CA GLN A 78 -4.05 -0.18 -14.10
C GLN A 78 -3.04 0.17 -12.99
N PHE A 79 -3.12 -0.48 -11.81
CA PHE A 79 -2.12 -0.33 -10.75
C PHE A 79 -0.70 -0.64 -11.26
N ARG A 80 -0.54 -1.74 -12.00
CA ARG A 80 0.74 -2.13 -12.59
C ARG A 80 1.31 -1.05 -13.50
N VAL A 81 0.48 -0.51 -14.40
CA VAL A 81 0.88 0.54 -15.33
C VAL A 81 1.18 1.86 -14.61
N SER A 82 0.32 2.26 -13.68
CA SER A 82 0.45 3.52 -12.95
C SER A 82 1.72 3.58 -12.10
N ASN A 83 2.23 2.44 -11.65
CA ASN A 83 3.40 2.33 -10.78
C ASN A 83 4.69 1.95 -11.51
N GLU A 84 4.74 2.02 -12.85
CA GLU A 84 5.99 1.85 -13.60
C GLU A 84 7.01 2.94 -13.28
N LYS A 85 6.54 4.12 -12.90
CA LYS A 85 7.38 5.24 -12.52
C LYS A 85 6.87 5.87 -11.22
N PRO A 86 7.77 6.22 -10.30
CA PRO A 86 7.39 6.96 -9.10
C PRO A 86 6.88 8.37 -9.47
N VAL A 87 5.99 8.89 -8.61
CA VAL A 87 5.43 10.23 -8.73
C VAL A 87 5.55 10.93 -7.39
N GLU A 88 5.97 12.19 -7.39
CA GLU A 88 6.09 12.99 -6.17
C GLU A 88 4.69 13.34 -5.62
N LEU A 89 4.52 13.14 -4.32
CA LEU A 89 3.34 13.56 -3.59
C LEU A 89 3.41 15.08 -3.31
N ALA A 90 2.33 15.79 -3.53
CA ALA A 90 2.27 17.24 -3.29
C ALA A 90 2.31 17.59 -1.80
N GLN A 91 1.68 16.75 -0.97
CA GLN A 91 1.63 16.89 0.49
C GLN A 91 1.60 15.51 1.15
N PRO A 92 2.08 15.37 2.39
CA PRO A 92 1.98 14.11 3.10
C PRO A 92 0.52 13.87 3.48
N PRO A 93 -0.03 12.65 3.26
CA PRO A 93 -1.40 12.32 3.65
C PRO A 93 -1.60 12.35 5.19
N PHE A 94 -0.53 12.13 5.94
CA PHE A 94 -0.39 12.29 7.39
C PHE A 94 1.10 12.41 7.75
N GLY A 95 1.40 12.76 9.00
CA GLY A 95 2.80 12.87 9.45
C GLY A 95 3.58 13.96 8.71
N VAL A 96 4.83 13.69 8.41
CA VAL A 96 5.74 14.61 7.72
C VAL A 96 6.47 13.89 6.59
N PHE A 97 6.87 14.62 5.55
CA PHE A 97 7.70 14.06 4.52
C PHE A 97 9.11 13.75 5.02
N LEU A 98 9.67 12.61 4.58
CA LEU A 98 11.11 12.44 4.55
C LEU A 98 11.74 13.49 3.64
N GLU A 99 12.94 13.92 3.99
CA GLU A 99 13.72 14.78 3.11
C GLU A 99 14.02 14.07 1.79
N LYS A 100 14.12 14.87 0.71
CA LYS A 100 14.44 14.35 -0.61
C LYS A 100 15.78 13.62 -0.58
N GLY A 101 15.80 12.41 -1.12
CA GLY A 101 16.99 11.54 -1.12
C GLY A 101 17.13 10.64 0.10
N LEU A 102 16.33 10.81 1.15
CA LEU A 102 16.21 9.85 2.23
C LEU A 102 15.10 8.85 1.90
N GLN A 103 15.48 7.63 1.62
CA GLN A 103 14.55 6.52 1.48
C GLN A 103 15.07 5.34 2.31
N PRO A 104 14.21 4.66 3.07
CA PRO A 104 14.61 3.42 3.71
C PRO A 104 14.97 2.39 2.64
N ILE A 105 16.06 1.64 2.88
CA ILE A 105 16.35 0.47 2.08
C ILE A 105 15.43 -0.63 2.58
N TRP A 106 14.34 -0.84 1.87
CA TRP A 106 13.27 -1.76 2.28
C TRP A 106 13.68 -3.24 2.33
N SER A 107 14.87 -3.57 1.84
CA SER A 107 15.39 -4.95 1.81
C SER A 107 16.28 -5.32 3.00
N GLU A 108 16.71 -4.35 3.81
CA GLU A 108 17.70 -4.56 4.86
C GLU A 108 17.24 -3.90 6.18
N PRO A 109 16.70 -4.68 7.13
CA PRO A 109 16.34 -4.17 8.46
C PRO A 109 17.56 -3.54 9.15
N GLY A 110 17.39 -2.40 9.75
CA GLY A 110 18.41 -1.70 10.54
C GLY A 110 19.41 -0.88 9.73
N ILE A 111 20.05 -1.43 8.69
CA ILE A 111 21.05 -0.70 7.89
C ILE A 111 20.39 0.42 7.09
N GLY A 112 19.21 0.18 6.54
CA GLY A 112 18.46 1.17 5.76
C GLY A 112 17.97 2.37 6.56
N TRP A 113 18.00 2.29 7.88
CA TRP A 113 17.56 3.37 8.77
C TRP A 113 18.67 4.34 9.14
N ALA A 114 19.94 3.98 9.02
CA ALA A 114 21.06 4.83 9.47
C ALA A 114 21.00 6.26 8.90
N PRO A 115 20.80 6.49 7.60
CA PRO A 115 20.71 7.86 7.06
C PRO A 115 19.49 8.64 7.57
N ILE A 116 18.39 7.93 7.88
CA ILE A 116 17.18 8.55 8.40
C ILE A 116 17.41 8.96 9.86
N LEU A 117 17.98 8.07 10.66
CA LEU A 117 18.22 8.30 12.09
C LEU A 117 19.29 9.36 12.35
N GLU A 118 20.27 9.50 11.45
CA GLU A 118 21.26 10.57 11.53
C GLU A 118 20.61 11.96 11.50
N LYS A 119 19.59 12.15 10.65
CA LYS A 119 18.86 13.40 10.52
C LYS A 119 17.63 13.51 11.42
N HIS A 120 17.01 12.39 11.69
CA HIS A 120 15.78 12.29 12.47
C HIS A 120 15.92 11.21 13.54
N PRO A 121 16.64 11.49 14.67
CA PRO A 121 16.91 10.48 15.70
C PRO A 121 15.65 9.89 16.35
N GLY A 122 14.52 10.59 16.27
CA GLY A 122 13.23 10.14 16.78
C GLY A 122 12.34 9.44 15.73
N ALA A 123 12.88 9.13 14.53
CA ALA A 123 12.11 8.44 13.51
C ALA A 123 11.89 6.97 13.90
N ASP A 124 10.63 6.59 14.06
CA ASP A 124 10.25 5.22 14.42
C ASP A 124 9.53 4.49 13.28
N TYR A 125 8.98 5.24 12.32
CA TYR A 125 8.07 4.67 11.35
C TYR A 125 8.11 5.42 10.02
N VAL A 126 8.24 4.68 8.93
CA VAL A 126 8.20 5.22 7.56
C VAL A 126 7.15 4.50 6.74
N VAL A 127 6.40 5.27 5.98
CA VAL A 127 5.36 4.77 5.06
C VAL A 127 5.66 5.23 3.65
N SER A 128 5.48 4.31 2.70
CA SER A 128 5.52 4.61 1.27
C SER A 128 4.21 4.18 0.61
N PHE A 129 3.57 5.10 -0.08
CA PHE A 129 2.36 4.84 -0.84
C PHE A 129 2.68 4.49 -2.28
N CYS A 130 1.98 3.50 -2.85
CA CYS A 130 1.91 3.33 -4.29
C CYS A 130 0.77 4.18 -4.88
N ARG A 131 0.78 4.38 -6.19
CA ARG A 131 -0.36 5.00 -6.87
C ARG A 131 -1.50 3.99 -6.93
N PRO A 132 -2.76 4.40 -6.68
CA PRO A 132 -3.89 3.51 -6.84
C PRO A 132 -4.12 3.13 -8.31
N GLY A 133 -4.61 1.92 -8.54
CA GLY A 133 -5.17 1.49 -9.81
C GLY A 133 -6.69 1.43 -9.72
N PHE A 134 -7.38 1.78 -10.80
CA PHE A 134 -8.84 1.86 -10.86
C PHE A 134 -9.41 0.90 -11.89
N ASN A 135 -10.63 0.43 -11.69
CA ASN A 135 -11.40 -0.17 -12.76
C ASN A 135 -11.85 0.91 -13.78
N SER A 136 -12.26 0.49 -14.96
CA SER A 136 -12.65 1.40 -16.06
C SER A 136 -13.78 2.36 -15.69
N ALA A 137 -14.71 1.93 -14.83
CA ALA A 137 -15.80 2.77 -14.33
C ALA A 137 -15.36 3.76 -13.24
N GLY A 138 -14.13 3.67 -12.71
CA GLY A 138 -13.64 4.52 -11.63
C GLY A 138 -14.42 4.38 -10.31
N THR A 139 -15.04 3.22 -10.08
CA THR A 139 -15.86 2.92 -8.90
C THR A 139 -15.18 1.99 -7.91
N PHE A 140 -14.09 1.35 -8.34
CA PHE A 140 -13.30 0.42 -7.56
C PHE A 140 -11.82 0.75 -7.70
N ALA A 141 -11.06 0.62 -6.62
CA ALA A 141 -9.63 0.85 -6.62
C ALA A 141 -8.87 -0.23 -5.83
N VAL A 142 -7.63 -0.48 -6.25
CA VAL A 142 -6.65 -1.22 -5.47
C VAL A 142 -5.43 -0.34 -5.21
N MET A 143 -4.82 -0.52 -4.07
CA MET A 143 -3.65 0.26 -3.69
C MET A 143 -2.75 -0.57 -2.79
N GLU A 144 -1.45 -0.33 -2.88
CA GLU A 144 -0.43 -0.89 -2.00
C GLU A 144 0.23 0.22 -1.18
N LEU A 145 0.57 -0.12 0.05
CA LEU A 145 1.33 0.71 0.96
C LEU A 145 2.40 -0.16 1.61
N THR A 146 3.63 0.31 1.64
CA THR A 146 4.69 -0.32 2.42
C THR A 146 4.93 0.49 3.68
N GLU A 147 5.03 -0.20 4.78
CA GLU A 147 5.41 0.38 6.04
C GLU A 147 6.63 -0.34 6.63
N ALA A 148 7.47 0.40 7.33
CA ALA A 148 8.54 -0.14 8.12
C ALA A 148 8.64 0.61 9.44
N SER A 149 8.88 -0.12 10.51
CA SER A 149 9.37 0.46 11.75
C SER A 149 10.85 0.21 11.88
N ARG A 150 11.47 0.95 12.78
CA ARG A 150 12.90 0.82 13.08
C ARG A 150 13.31 -0.59 13.48
N ASP A 151 12.43 -1.29 14.19
CA ASP A 151 12.73 -2.58 14.84
C ASP A 151 12.07 -3.77 14.14
N THR A 152 11.35 -3.55 13.04
CA THR A 152 10.65 -4.61 12.32
C THR A 152 11.02 -4.63 10.83
N GLU A 153 10.88 -5.78 10.23
CA GLU A 153 10.96 -5.89 8.77
C GLU A 153 9.83 -5.08 8.11
N PRO A 154 10.09 -4.52 6.92
CA PRO A 154 9.05 -3.88 6.15
C PRO A 154 7.91 -4.85 5.82
N CYS A 155 6.69 -4.37 5.91
CA CYS A 155 5.53 -5.13 5.49
C CYS A 155 4.71 -4.34 4.46
N ASP A 156 4.09 -5.07 3.56
CA ASP A 156 3.24 -4.51 2.53
C ASP A 156 1.77 -4.70 2.90
N TRP A 157 0.99 -3.67 2.71
CA TRP A 157 -0.45 -3.69 2.85
C TRP A 157 -1.11 -3.53 1.50
N VAL A 158 -2.16 -4.29 1.27
CA VAL A 158 -3.00 -4.16 0.09
C VAL A 158 -4.40 -3.79 0.50
N PHE A 159 -4.90 -2.79 -0.17
CA PHE A 159 -6.22 -2.22 0.05
C PHE A 159 -7.09 -2.40 -1.18
N GLN A 160 -8.35 -2.75 -0.92
CA GLN A 160 -9.42 -2.67 -1.90
C GLN A 160 -10.39 -1.59 -1.44
N LEU A 161 -10.71 -0.68 -2.33
CA LEU A 161 -11.58 0.45 -2.03
C LEU A 161 -12.74 0.49 -3.02
N ARG A 162 -13.86 0.99 -2.53
CA ARG A 162 -15.05 1.28 -3.32
C ARG A 162 -15.38 2.77 -3.20
N ARG A 163 -15.74 3.38 -4.30
CA ARG A 163 -16.26 4.75 -4.30
C ARG A 163 -17.69 4.74 -3.77
N ILE A 164 -17.95 5.58 -2.76
CA ILE A 164 -19.29 5.75 -2.17
C ILE A 164 -19.99 6.91 -2.88
N ASP A 165 -19.28 8.05 -2.98
CA ASP A 165 -19.76 9.29 -3.60
C ASP A 165 -18.68 9.91 -4.47
N GLU A 166 -18.97 11.03 -5.10
CA GLU A 166 -17.97 11.82 -5.83
C GLU A 166 -16.87 12.28 -4.86
N GLY A 167 -15.66 11.75 -5.08
CA GLY A 167 -14.49 12.07 -4.26
C GLY A 167 -14.37 11.30 -2.94
N THR A 168 -15.34 10.46 -2.55
CA THR A 168 -15.32 9.71 -1.29
C THR A 168 -15.08 8.22 -1.53
N TRP A 169 -14.07 7.68 -0.85
CA TRP A 169 -13.67 6.29 -0.96
C TRP A 169 -13.76 5.57 0.39
N GLU A 170 -14.22 4.34 0.38
CA GLU A 170 -14.30 3.45 1.54
C GLU A 170 -13.33 2.28 1.36
N VAL A 171 -12.50 2.04 2.37
CA VAL A 171 -11.69 0.82 2.44
C VAL A 171 -12.60 -0.35 2.77
N ARG A 172 -12.75 -1.26 1.81
CA ARG A 172 -13.57 -2.47 1.96
C ARG A 172 -12.76 -3.61 2.55
N THR A 173 -11.49 -3.67 2.19
CA THR A 173 -10.58 -4.71 2.65
C THR A 173 -9.18 -4.14 2.77
N ALA A 174 -8.50 -4.51 3.84
CA ALA A 174 -7.08 -4.29 4.04
C ALA A 174 -6.44 -5.60 4.46
N LYS A 175 -5.33 -5.97 3.80
CA LYS A 175 -4.59 -7.18 4.10
C LYS A 175 -3.11 -6.88 4.18
N MET A 176 -2.49 -7.28 5.29
CA MET A 176 -1.04 -7.26 5.44
C MET A 176 -0.44 -8.50 4.77
N ILE A 177 0.60 -8.30 3.99
CA ILE A 177 1.38 -9.35 3.35
C ILE A 177 2.69 -9.46 4.12
N THR A 178 2.81 -10.50 4.93
CA THR A 178 3.99 -10.73 5.79
C THR A 178 5.07 -11.59 5.14
N GLU A 179 4.82 -12.18 3.99
CA GLU A 179 5.76 -13.10 3.36
C GLU A 179 6.46 -12.47 2.16
N ARG A 180 7.65 -11.94 2.40
CA ARG A 180 8.72 -12.13 1.43
C ARG A 180 9.22 -13.55 1.62
N SER A 181 8.66 -14.53 0.90
CA SER A 181 9.28 -15.86 0.81
C SER A 181 10.70 -15.67 0.34
N SER A 182 11.64 -15.88 1.23
CA SER A 182 13.07 -15.97 0.96
C SER A 182 13.34 -17.25 0.17
N THR A 183 12.80 -17.34 -1.03
CA THR A 183 13.20 -18.34 -2.01
C THR A 183 14.52 -17.89 -2.60
N GLY A 184 15.63 -18.31 -1.99
CA GLY A 184 16.92 -18.09 -2.61
C GLY A 184 18.12 -18.03 -1.69
N ARG A 185 18.15 -18.75 -0.57
CA ARG A 185 19.43 -19.12 0.01
C ARG A 185 19.82 -20.47 -0.55
N PRO A 186 20.83 -20.57 -1.42
CA PRO A 186 21.43 -21.87 -1.71
C PRO A 186 22.04 -22.37 -0.41
N SER A 187 21.58 -23.54 0.05
CA SER A 187 22.24 -24.31 1.10
C SER A 187 23.69 -24.59 0.67
N ARG A 188 24.61 -24.07 1.45
CA ARG A 188 26.01 -24.52 1.42
C ARG A 188 26.18 -25.78 2.26
#